data_33ccdf69c6e596e4e7011a11be4927a1
#
_entry.id   33ccdf69c6e596e4e7011a11be4927a1
#
_cell.length_a   1.000
_cell.length_b   1.000
_cell.length_c   1.000
_cell.angle_alpha   90.00
_cell.angle_beta   90.00
_cell.angle_gamma   90.00
#
_symmetry.space_group_name_H-M   'P 1'
#
loop_
_entity.id
_entity.type
_entity.pdbx_description
1 polymer ?
#
loop_
_entity_poly.entity_id
_entity_poly.type
_entity_poly.pdbx_seq_one_letter_code
_entity_poly.pdbx_strand_id
1 'polypeptide(L)'
;MIIKKNYGPVIAFAFSKRECEGLALNMTKVELNSVDEQTSVNDIFTNAIAIFHEDDRQLPQITHLLPLLKRGIRIHHGGLLPLLKEVIEILFQEGLIKVLFSTETFSIGLNMPAKTVLFTSVRKFDGREFRNLSSGEYIQMSGRAGRRGFGRSWNSCHDV
;
A
#
# COMPACT_ATOMS: atom_id res chain seq x y z
N MET A 1 -14.04 -9.02 4.13
CA MET A 1 -14.10 -9.72 2.83
C MET A 1 -12.73 -10.09 2.30
N ILE A 2 -11.76 -9.18 2.26
CA ILE A 2 -10.38 -9.38 1.73
C ILE A 2 -9.67 -10.57 2.40
N ILE A 3 -9.73 -10.70 3.73
CA ILE A 3 -9.04 -11.75 4.48
C ILE A 3 -9.71 -13.12 4.27
N LYS A 4 -11.05 -13.17 4.33
CA LYS A 4 -11.82 -14.43 4.23
C LYS A 4 -11.68 -15.12 2.87
N LYS A 5 -11.30 -14.39 1.80
CA LYS A 5 -11.17 -14.90 0.43
C LYS A 5 -9.73 -14.98 -0.08
N ASN A 6 -8.72 -14.75 0.77
CA ASN A 6 -7.29 -14.81 0.41
C ASN A 6 -6.92 -13.90 -0.79
N TYR A 7 -7.45 -12.69 -0.83
CA TYR A 7 -7.16 -11.69 -1.87
C TYR A 7 -5.85 -10.93 -1.65
N GLY A 8 -5.18 -11.12 -0.52
CA GLY A 8 -3.94 -10.41 -0.21
C GLY A 8 -2.71 -10.99 -0.92
N PRO A 9 -1.70 -10.17 -1.19
CA PRO A 9 -1.66 -8.74 -0.91
C PRO A 9 -2.52 -7.91 -1.87
N VAL A 10 -3.14 -6.85 -1.34
CA VAL A 10 -4.03 -5.95 -2.07
C VAL A 10 -3.38 -4.58 -2.23
N ILE A 11 -3.42 -4.02 -3.43
CA ILE A 11 -3.12 -2.60 -3.65
C ILE A 11 -4.42 -1.86 -3.93
N ALA A 12 -4.72 -0.86 -3.13
CA ALA A 12 -5.87 0.03 -3.32
C ALA A 12 -5.37 1.40 -3.80
N PHE A 13 -5.68 1.75 -5.04
CA PHE A 13 -5.36 3.04 -5.60
C PHE A 13 -6.40 4.08 -5.22
N ALA A 14 -5.94 5.17 -4.59
CA ALA A 14 -6.70 6.38 -4.32
C ALA A 14 -5.96 7.57 -4.94
N PHE A 15 -6.70 8.58 -5.38
CA PHE A 15 -6.12 9.67 -6.18
C PHE A 15 -5.75 10.92 -5.38
N SER A 16 -5.81 10.83 -4.05
CA SER A 16 -5.29 11.87 -3.16
C SER A 16 -4.65 11.27 -1.91
N LYS A 17 -3.64 11.98 -1.37
CA LYS A 17 -3.00 11.62 -0.10
C LYS A 17 -4.04 11.53 1.02
N ARG A 18 -4.96 12.52 1.09
CA ARG A 18 -6.01 12.59 2.10
C ARG A 18 -6.95 11.40 2.05
N GLU A 19 -7.28 10.92 0.85
CA GLU A 19 -8.12 9.74 0.66
C GLU A 19 -7.39 8.48 1.13
N CYS A 20 -6.11 8.29 0.77
CA CYS A 20 -5.29 7.18 1.25
C CYS A 20 -5.24 7.14 2.78
N GLU A 21 -4.99 8.29 3.41
CA GLU A 21 -4.94 8.41 4.87
C GLU A 21 -6.30 8.10 5.53
N GLY A 22 -7.39 8.62 4.96
CA GLY A 22 -8.74 8.37 5.45
C GLY A 22 -9.12 6.89 5.39
N LEU A 23 -8.82 6.22 4.28
CA LEU A 23 -9.08 4.78 4.12
C LEU A 23 -8.28 3.94 5.11
N ALA A 24 -7.01 4.26 5.33
CA ALA A 24 -6.18 3.55 6.30
C ALA A 24 -6.66 3.78 7.74
N LEU A 25 -7.10 5.00 8.08
CA LEU A 25 -7.68 5.32 9.38
C LEU A 25 -8.98 4.52 9.64
N ASN A 26 -9.81 4.33 8.62
CA ASN A 26 -11.01 3.50 8.75
C ASN A 26 -10.69 2.03 9.05
N MET A 27 -9.49 1.57 8.74
CA MET A 27 -9.02 0.22 9.03
C MET A 27 -8.23 0.10 10.34
N THR A 28 -8.17 1.12 11.18
CA THR A 28 -7.38 1.12 12.44
C THR A 28 -7.80 0.06 13.45
N LYS A 29 -9.02 -0.48 13.34
CA LYS A 29 -9.52 -1.57 14.19
C LYS A 29 -9.27 -2.97 13.62
N VAL A 30 -8.68 -3.06 12.43
CA VAL A 30 -8.46 -4.33 11.72
C VAL A 30 -7.00 -4.74 11.89
N GLU A 31 -6.78 -5.94 12.41
CA GLU A 31 -5.47 -6.58 12.46
C GLU A 31 -5.41 -7.68 11.42
N LEU A 32 -4.51 -7.53 10.46
CA LEU A 32 -4.34 -8.46 9.34
C LEU A 32 -3.15 -9.40 9.56
N ASN A 33 -2.20 -9.00 10.39
CA ASN A 33 -1.00 -9.75 10.72
C ASN A 33 -1.17 -10.53 12.02
N SER A 34 -0.62 -11.74 12.05
CA SER A 34 -0.46 -12.53 13.27
C SER A 34 0.55 -11.88 14.23
N VAL A 35 0.63 -12.36 15.47
CA VAL A 35 1.60 -11.88 16.46
C VAL A 35 3.04 -12.07 15.97
N ASP A 36 3.34 -13.20 15.34
CA ASP A 36 4.68 -13.49 14.80
C ASP A 36 5.03 -12.54 13.63
N GLU A 37 4.07 -12.29 12.74
CA GLU A 37 4.22 -11.32 11.66
C GLU A 37 4.43 -9.88 12.19
N GLN A 38 3.72 -9.50 13.25
CA GLN A 38 3.90 -8.20 13.91
C GLN A 38 5.30 -8.05 14.51
N THR A 39 5.85 -9.12 15.10
CA THR A 39 7.21 -9.15 15.63
C THR A 39 8.22 -8.98 14.49
N SER A 40 8.08 -9.74 13.42
CA SER A 40 8.93 -9.62 12.23
C SER A 40 8.92 -8.20 11.63
N VAL A 41 7.74 -7.58 11.53
CA VAL A 41 7.60 -6.18 11.08
C VAL A 41 8.36 -5.25 12.01
N ASN A 42 8.23 -5.43 13.32
CA ASN A 42 8.92 -4.59 14.31
C ASN A 42 10.44 -4.69 14.17
N ASP A 43 10.97 -5.89 14.01
CA ASP A 43 12.42 -6.13 13.91
C ASP A 43 12.99 -5.52 12.62
N ILE A 44 12.34 -5.76 11.48
CA ILE A 44 12.76 -5.19 10.20
C ILE A 44 12.72 -3.65 10.27
N PHE A 45 11.63 -3.09 10.80
CA PHE A 45 11.47 -1.65 10.90
C PHE A 45 12.49 -1.01 11.83
N THR A 46 12.69 -1.58 13.03
CA THR A 46 13.63 -1.07 14.03
C THR A 46 15.07 -1.11 13.51
N ASN A 47 15.45 -2.20 12.85
CA ASN A 47 16.78 -2.32 12.24
C ASN A 47 16.99 -1.29 11.13
N ALA A 48 15.97 -1.04 10.31
CA ALA A 48 16.07 -0.06 9.23
C ALA A 48 16.21 1.37 9.75
N ILE A 49 15.44 1.76 10.78
CA ILE A 49 15.52 3.11 11.35
C ILE A 49 16.74 3.34 12.25
N ALA A 50 17.46 2.28 12.61
CA ALA A 50 18.67 2.38 13.45
C ALA A 50 19.76 3.26 12.82
N ILE A 51 19.78 3.41 11.50
CA ILE A 51 20.71 4.28 10.78
C ILE A 51 20.43 5.78 10.96
N PHE A 52 19.21 6.16 11.37
CA PHE A 52 18.86 7.56 11.64
C PHE A 52 19.39 8.00 13.02
N HIS A 53 19.69 9.30 13.13
CA HIS A 53 19.94 9.93 14.42
C HIS A 53 18.70 9.81 15.32
N GLU A 54 18.90 9.87 16.64
CA GLU A 54 17.81 9.71 17.62
C GLU A 54 16.68 10.73 17.41
N ASP A 55 17.03 11.97 17.11
CA ASP A 55 16.06 13.03 16.84
C ASP A 55 15.20 12.74 15.60
N ASP A 56 15.81 12.18 14.55
CA ASP A 56 15.11 11.84 13.31
C ASP A 56 14.14 10.66 13.49
N ARG A 57 14.44 9.74 14.44
CA ARG A 57 13.54 8.61 14.77
C ARG A 57 12.23 9.06 15.38
N GLN A 58 12.17 10.29 15.93
CA GLN A 58 10.94 10.87 16.48
C GLN A 58 10.06 11.57 15.43
N LEU A 59 10.47 11.60 14.17
CA LEU A 59 9.68 12.19 13.11
C LEU A 59 8.29 11.54 13.03
N PRO A 60 7.21 12.33 12.88
CA PRO A 60 5.85 11.81 12.79
C PRO A 60 5.67 10.75 11.70
N GLN A 61 6.43 10.86 10.60
CA GLN A 61 6.43 9.86 9.52
C GLN A 61 6.92 8.49 10.00
N ILE A 62 7.79 8.43 11.01
CA ILE A 62 8.33 7.19 11.56
C ILE A 62 7.42 6.66 12.67
N THR A 63 7.07 7.52 13.63
CA THR A 63 6.30 7.11 14.81
C THR A 63 4.87 6.66 14.48
N HIS A 64 4.22 7.30 13.51
CA HIS A 64 2.86 6.93 13.10
C HIS A 64 2.81 5.75 12.13
N LEU A 65 3.96 5.40 11.54
CA LEU A 65 4.03 4.35 10.54
C LEU A 65 3.99 2.95 11.13
N LEU A 66 4.80 2.71 12.15
CA LEU A 66 4.99 1.39 12.75
C LEU A 66 3.68 0.73 13.22
N PRO A 67 2.74 1.43 13.90
CA PRO A 67 1.47 0.84 14.30
C PRO A 67 0.63 0.32 13.13
N LEU A 68 0.64 0.99 11.99
CA LEU A 68 -0.07 0.57 10.78
C LEU A 68 0.62 -0.63 10.14
N LEU A 69 1.96 -0.61 10.03
CA LEU A 69 2.74 -1.72 9.49
C LEU A 69 2.54 -3.00 10.27
N LYS A 70 2.56 -2.94 11.61
CA LYS A 70 2.27 -4.10 12.48
C LYS A 70 0.92 -4.74 12.18
N ARG A 71 -0.07 -3.94 11.80
CA ARG A 71 -1.40 -4.43 11.40
C ARG A 71 -1.46 -4.98 9.98
N GLY A 72 -0.38 -4.91 9.21
CA GLY A 72 -0.33 -5.30 7.80
C GLY A 72 -0.97 -4.29 6.85
N ILE A 73 -1.13 -3.04 7.30
CA ILE A 73 -1.74 -1.94 6.54
C ILE A 73 -0.69 -0.88 6.25
N ARG A 74 -0.72 -0.34 5.04
CA ARG A 74 0.23 0.69 4.64
C ARG A 74 -0.40 1.75 3.74
N ILE A 75 0.14 2.98 3.89
CA ILE A 75 -0.09 4.09 2.98
C ILE A 75 1.22 4.39 2.27
N HIS A 76 1.18 4.55 0.95
CA HIS A 76 2.31 4.95 0.13
C HIS A 76 1.96 6.18 -0.71
N HIS A 77 2.71 7.25 -0.51
CA HIS A 77 2.59 8.48 -1.30
C HIS A 77 3.96 9.14 -1.50
N GLY A 78 4.04 10.13 -2.41
CA GLY A 78 5.31 10.74 -2.82
C GLY A 78 6.11 11.46 -1.72
N GLY A 79 5.47 11.83 -0.61
CA GLY A 79 6.10 12.59 0.50
C GLY A 79 6.84 11.75 1.54
N LEU A 80 7.03 10.43 1.30
CA LEU A 80 7.76 9.56 2.24
C LEU A 80 9.26 9.65 2.04
N LEU A 81 10.00 9.52 3.15
CA LEU A 81 11.46 9.38 3.13
C LEU A 81 11.88 8.16 2.28
N PRO A 82 12.97 8.25 1.49
CA PRO A 82 13.42 7.16 0.63
C PRO A 82 13.60 5.83 1.37
N LEU A 83 14.26 5.86 2.53
CA LEU A 83 14.46 4.66 3.36
C LEU A 83 13.14 4.00 3.77
N LEU A 84 12.13 4.79 4.13
CA LEU A 84 10.82 4.24 4.50
C LEU A 84 10.13 3.58 3.30
N LYS A 85 10.38 4.06 2.09
CA LYS A 85 9.89 3.41 0.86
C LYS A 85 10.52 2.03 0.68
N GLU A 86 11.85 1.92 0.87
CA GLU A 86 12.56 0.63 0.79
C GLU A 86 12.07 -0.36 1.84
N VAL A 87 11.88 0.08 3.08
CA VAL A 87 11.31 -0.77 4.15
C VAL A 87 9.93 -1.30 3.76
N ILE A 88 9.09 -0.46 3.17
CA ILE A 88 7.75 -0.86 2.72
C ILE A 88 7.85 -1.91 1.62
N GLU A 89 8.78 -1.75 0.67
CA GLU A 89 9.01 -2.74 -0.38
C GLU A 89 9.39 -4.09 0.19
N ILE A 90 10.34 -4.11 1.11
CA ILE A 90 10.78 -5.34 1.78
C ILE A 90 9.60 -6.00 2.49
N LEU A 91 8.88 -5.25 3.33
CA LEU A 91 7.73 -5.77 4.06
C LEU A 91 6.61 -6.29 3.14
N PHE A 92 6.43 -5.65 1.99
CA PHE A 92 5.44 -6.10 1.01
C PHE A 92 5.89 -7.38 0.29
N GLN A 93 7.16 -7.48 -0.07
CA GLN A 93 7.74 -8.68 -0.69
C GLN A 93 7.69 -9.90 0.25
N GLU A 94 7.94 -9.67 1.53
CA GLU A 94 7.83 -10.70 2.59
C GLU A 94 6.36 -11.05 2.93
N GLY A 95 5.39 -10.39 2.31
CA GLY A 95 3.98 -10.64 2.55
C GLY A 95 3.46 -10.14 3.90
N LEU A 96 4.22 -9.28 4.57
CA LEU A 96 3.88 -8.66 5.86
C LEU A 96 2.96 -7.44 5.71
N ILE A 97 2.82 -6.89 4.50
CA ILE A 97 1.80 -5.91 4.15
C ILE A 97 0.70 -6.60 3.37
N LYS A 98 -0.50 -6.64 3.94
CA LYS A 98 -1.67 -7.29 3.33
C LYS A 98 -2.50 -6.30 2.50
N VAL A 99 -2.53 -5.02 2.91
CA VAL A 99 -3.24 -3.94 2.21
C VAL A 99 -2.36 -2.70 2.11
N LEU A 100 -2.18 -2.24 0.89
CA LEU A 100 -1.41 -1.05 0.55
C LEU A 100 -2.33 -0.01 -0.10
N PHE A 101 -2.54 1.12 0.55
CA PHE A 101 -3.19 2.28 -0.05
C PHE A 101 -2.15 3.14 -0.74
N SER A 102 -2.35 3.45 -2.01
CA SER A 102 -1.36 4.19 -2.79
C SER A 102 -1.99 5.21 -3.74
N THR A 103 -1.27 6.31 -3.94
CA THR A 103 -1.56 7.24 -5.03
C THR A 103 -0.98 6.71 -6.35
N GLU A 104 -1.38 7.29 -7.47
CA GLU A 104 -0.93 6.85 -8.80
C GLU A 104 0.60 6.87 -8.98
N THR A 105 1.32 7.73 -8.24
CA THR A 105 2.78 7.83 -8.31
C THR A 105 3.51 6.55 -7.93
N PHE A 106 2.85 5.67 -7.20
CA PHE A 106 3.37 4.36 -6.83
C PHE A 106 3.52 3.42 -8.03
N SER A 107 2.69 3.58 -9.06
CA SER A 107 2.68 2.66 -10.21
C SER A 107 3.97 2.70 -11.04
N ILE A 108 4.77 3.74 -10.92
CA ILE A 108 5.90 4.03 -11.82
C ILE A 108 7.22 3.39 -11.33
N GLY A 109 7.40 3.16 -10.03
CA GLY A 109 8.72 2.86 -9.45
C GLY A 109 8.91 1.51 -8.75
N LEU A 110 7.86 0.78 -8.41
CA LEU A 110 7.97 -0.36 -7.52
C LEU A 110 7.56 -1.68 -8.18
N ASN A 111 8.43 -2.66 -8.11
CA ASN A 111 8.15 -4.01 -8.59
C ASN A 111 7.45 -4.83 -7.50
N MET A 112 6.25 -4.40 -7.09
CA MET A 112 5.46 -5.07 -6.07
C MET A 112 4.28 -5.81 -6.68
N PRO A 113 4.36 -7.10 -6.88
CA PRO A 113 3.25 -7.89 -7.40
C PRO A 113 2.17 -8.03 -6.31
N ALA A 114 0.96 -7.58 -6.62
CA ALA A 114 -0.22 -7.80 -5.79
C ALA A 114 -1.08 -8.92 -6.37
N LYS A 115 -1.85 -9.61 -5.54
CA LYS A 115 -2.89 -10.53 -6.04
C LYS A 115 -4.12 -9.79 -6.52
N THR A 116 -4.42 -8.67 -5.88
CA THR A 116 -5.63 -7.88 -6.15
C THR A 116 -5.28 -6.41 -6.23
N VAL A 117 -5.86 -5.75 -7.23
CA VAL A 117 -5.82 -4.29 -7.36
C VAL A 117 -7.24 -3.76 -7.26
N LEU A 118 -7.43 -2.75 -6.42
CA LEU A 118 -8.69 -2.04 -6.23
C LEU A 118 -8.51 -0.57 -6.64
N PHE A 119 -9.52 0.00 -7.23
CA PHE A 119 -9.62 1.43 -7.50
C PHE A 119 -10.73 2.01 -6.64
N THR A 120 -10.44 3.05 -5.87
CA THR A 120 -11.45 3.72 -5.03
C THR A 120 -12.34 4.63 -5.88
N SER A 121 -11.84 5.08 -7.02
CA SER A 121 -12.55 5.86 -8.02
C SER A 121 -11.95 5.60 -9.40
N VAL A 122 -12.73 5.78 -10.43
CA VAL A 122 -12.25 5.81 -11.83
C VAL A 122 -12.00 7.23 -12.33
N ARG A 123 -12.25 8.24 -11.50
CA ARG A 123 -12.04 9.67 -11.81
C ARG A 123 -10.95 10.23 -10.91
N LYS A 124 -10.07 11.04 -11.50
CA LYS A 124 -9.01 11.75 -10.81
C LYS A 124 -8.99 13.22 -11.21
N PHE A 125 -8.42 14.06 -10.32
CA PHE A 125 -8.12 15.46 -10.63
C PHE A 125 -6.73 15.55 -11.25
N ASP A 126 -6.62 16.07 -12.47
CA ASP A 126 -5.35 16.18 -13.20
C ASP A 126 -4.61 17.51 -13.00
N GLY A 127 -5.10 18.34 -12.08
CA GLY A 127 -4.59 19.68 -11.82
C GLY A 127 -5.43 20.79 -12.46
N ARG A 128 -6.37 20.44 -13.36
CA ARG A 128 -7.29 21.37 -14.02
C ARG A 128 -8.74 20.94 -13.84
N GLU A 129 -9.04 19.68 -14.11
CA GLU A 129 -10.39 19.15 -14.05
C GLU A 129 -10.43 17.68 -13.54
N PHE A 130 -11.64 17.23 -13.18
CA PHE A 130 -11.88 15.81 -12.89
C PHE A 130 -12.09 15.06 -14.20
N ARG A 131 -11.21 14.15 -14.52
CA ARG A 131 -11.31 13.28 -15.70
C ARG A 131 -11.26 11.80 -15.33
N ASN A 132 -11.75 10.98 -16.21
CA ASN A 132 -11.59 9.53 -16.07
C ASN A 132 -10.11 9.12 -16.23
N LEU A 133 -9.75 8.00 -15.62
CA LEU A 133 -8.46 7.36 -15.90
C LEU A 133 -8.33 7.06 -17.39
N SER A 134 -7.18 7.34 -17.95
CA SER A 134 -6.87 6.90 -19.31
C SER A 134 -6.64 5.38 -19.34
N SER A 135 -6.81 4.77 -20.50
CA SER A 135 -6.55 3.35 -20.71
C SER A 135 -5.11 2.98 -20.32
N GLY A 136 -4.13 3.84 -20.63
CA GLY A 136 -2.71 3.65 -20.28
C GLY A 136 -2.50 3.65 -18.76
N GLU A 137 -3.08 4.60 -18.04
CA GLU A 137 -3.02 4.67 -16.57
C GLU A 137 -3.67 3.44 -15.94
N TYR A 138 -4.85 3.06 -16.42
CA TYR A 138 -5.53 1.86 -15.93
C TYR A 138 -4.71 0.60 -16.14
N ILE A 139 -4.14 0.40 -17.34
CA ILE A 139 -3.30 -0.77 -17.66
C ILE A 139 -2.04 -0.77 -16.78
N GLN A 140 -1.40 0.37 -16.59
CA GLN A 140 -0.19 0.49 -15.76
C GLN A 140 -0.46 0.13 -14.30
N MET A 141 -1.59 0.58 -13.74
CA MET A 141 -1.99 0.29 -12.36
C MET A 141 -2.49 -1.15 -12.20
N SER A 142 -3.38 -1.59 -13.10
CA SER A 142 -3.93 -2.95 -13.06
C SER A 142 -2.90 -4.02 -13.37
N GLY A 143 -1.88 -3.71 -14.17
CA GLY A 143 -0.76 -4.60 -14.47
C GLY A 143 0.12 -4.96 -13.27
N ARG A 144 -0.15 -4.39 -12.09
CA ARG A 144 0.44 -4.82 -10.82
C ARG A 144 -0.22 -6.07 -10.26
N ALA A 145 -1.44 -6.39 -10.67
CA ALA A 145 -2.10 -7.63 -10.32
C ALA A 145 -1.56 -8.77 -11.20
N GLY A 146 -1.02 -9.82 -10.60
CA GLY A 146 -0.82 -11.08 -11.29
C GLY A 146 0.45 -11.27 -12.12
N ARG A 147 1.59 -10.67 -11.77
CA ARG A 147 2.88 -10.96 -12.44
C ARG A 147 3.50 -12.32 -12.10
N ARG A 148 2.85 -13.17 -11.33
CA ARG A 148 3.26 -14.57 -11.13
C ARG A 148 2.14 -15.52 -11.53
N GLY A 149 2.29 -16.11 -12.72
CA GLY A 149 1.55 -17.29 -13.18
C GLY A 149 0.23 -16.96 -13.86
N PHE A 150 0.07 -17.46 -15.05
CA PHE A 150 -1.19 -17.60 -15.77
C PHE A 150 -2.23 -18.33 -14.89
N GLY A 151 -2.99 -17.57 -14.13
CA GLY A 151 -4.13 -18.04 -13.34
C GLY A 151 -5.27 -17.06 -13.54
N ARG A 152 -6.26 -17.49 -14.31
CA ARG A 152 -7.49 -16.75 -14.61
C ARG A 152 -8.19 -16.35 -13.32
N SER A 153 -8.30 -15.07 -13.04
CA SER A 153 -9.54 -14.41 -12.61
C SER A 153 -9.30 -12.92 -12.48
N TRP A 154 -9.73 -12.19 -13.47
CA TRP A 154 -9.89 -10.75 -13.41
C TRP A 154 -11.17 -10.48 -12.59
N ASN A 155 -11.01 -10.17 -11.31
CA ASN A 155 -12.09 -9.59 -10.52
C ASN A 155 -11.83 -8.09 -10.43
N SER A 156 -12.22 -7.35 -11.47
CA SER A 156 -12.54 -5.95 -11.30
C SER A 156 -13.88 -5.89 -10.58
N CYS A 157 -13.89 -5.63 -9.29
CA CYS A 157 -15.10 -5.23 -8.60
C CYS A 157 -15.49 -3.84 -9.10
N HIS A 158 -16.31 -3.83 -10.15
CA HIS A 158 -17.21 -2.73 -10.46
C HIS A 158 -18.44 -2.98 -9.62
N ASP A 159 -18.51 -2.40 -8.43
CA ASP A 159 -19.78 -2.24 -7.73
C ASP A 159 -19.78 -0.91 -6.99
N VAL A 160 -20.56 -0.01 -7.58
CA VAL A 160 -21.34 1.15 -7.12
C VAL A 160 -20.58 2.23 -6.37
#